data_e182e5085c0efb77471398b298ca0b44
#
_entry.id   e182e5085c0efb77471398b298ca0b44
#
_cell.length_a   1.000
_cell.length_b   1.000
_cell.length_c   1.000
_cell.angle_alpha   90.00
_cell.angle_beta   90.00
_cell.angle_gamma   90.00
#
_symmetry.space_group_name_H-M   'P 1'
#
loop_
_entity.id
_entity.type
_entity.pdbx_description
1 polymer ?
#
loop_
_entity_poly.entity_id
_entity_poly.type
_entity_poly.pdbx_seq_one_letter_code
_entity_poly.pdbx_strand_id
1 'polypeptide(L)'
;YGTSTGKFLLSVYFKVILDTFNASKESIVIGVPVDLRKIFDNETTRNFFINITPSIDPTLGDYTLEEIIKYVNTYFEIKINKKEFYKSIYKAMKPSRNKLIGVVPYFVKRLFLPFIFDYYGERGYTSGFSNLGDVKIDDEMVKYIEKIEFIPPPSKRCKAKIGMIGYN
;
A
#
# COMPACT_ATOMS: atom_id res chain seq x y z
N TYR A 1 -17.23 15.81 0.14
CA TYR A 1 -17.21 14.39 0.58
C TYR A 1 -16.52 14.18 1.95
N GLY A 2 -15.97 15.22 2.60
CA GLY A 2 -15.35 15.12 3.92
C GLY A 2 -14.17 14.10 4.01
N THR A 3 -13.42 13.92 2.92
CA THR A 3 -12.31 12.96 2.82
C THR A 3 -11.04 13.64 2.28
N SER A 4 -9.87 13.07 2.57
CA SER A 4 -8.61 13.57 2.00
C SER A 4 -8.49 13.22 0.52
N THR A 5 -7.72 14.02 -0.24
CA THR A 5 -7.49 13.80 -1.68
C THR A 5 -7.00 12.38 -1.98
N GLY A 6 -6.08 11.85 -1.16
CA GLY A 6 -5.57 10.48 -1.36
C GLY A 6 -6.64 9.41 -1.18
N LYS A 7 -7.50 9.52 -0.15
CA LYS A 7 -8.62 8.59 0.06
C LYS A 7 -9.68 8.71 -1.04
N PHE A 8 -9.97 9.94 -1.48
CA PHE A 8 -10.89 10.18 -2.59
C PHE A 8 -10.40 9.51 -3.88
N LEU A 9 -9.15 9.76 -4.27
CA LEU A 9 -8.57 9.16 -5.48
C LEU A 9 -8.46 7.63 -5.38
N LEU A 10 -8.17 7.09 -4.19
CA LEU A 10 -8.24 5.65 -3.95
C LEU A 10 -9.66 5.10 -4.16
N SER A 11 -10.68 5.83 -3.72
CA SER A 11 -12.08 5.43 -3.90
C SER A 11 -12.50 5.46 -5.38
N VAL A 12 -12.08 6.49 -6.12
CA VAL A 12 -12.27 6.57 -7.57
C VAL A 12 -11.54 5.40 -8.25
N TYR A 13 -10.35 5.06 -7.82
CA TYR A 13 -9.60 3.94 -8.38
C TYR A 13 -10.31 2.61 -8.17
N PHE A 14 -10.87 2.35 -6.97
CA PHE A 14 -11.73 1.19 -6.74
C PHE A 14 -12.90 1.16 -7.72
N LYS A 15 -13.59 2.30 -7.87
CA LYS A 15 -14.75 2.40 -8.80
C LYS A 15 -14.36 2.07 -10.23
N VAL A 16 -13.24 2.61 -10.72
CA VAL A 16 -12.74 2.33 -12.07
C VAL A 16 -12.41 0.85 -12.25
N ILE A 17 -11.78 0.21 -11.27
CA ILE A 17 -11.49 -1.23 -11.34
C ILE A 17 -12.78 -2.04 -11.36
N LEU A 18 -13.74 -1.73 -10.49
CA LEU A 18 -15.04 -2.40 -10.45
C LEU A 18 -15.76 -2.30 -11.79
N ASP A 19 -15.82 -1.11 -12.37
CA ASP A 19 -16.51 -0.86 -13.64
C ASP A 19 -15.79 -1.52 -14.83
N THR A 20 -14.45 -1.62 -14.77
CA THR A 20 -13.65 -2.20 -15.86
C THR A 20 -13.62 -3.73 -15.82
N PHE A 21 -13.57 -4.30 -14.62
CA PHE A 21 -13.41 -5.75 -14.39
C PHE A 21 -14.67 -6.40 -13.82
N ASN A 22 -15.83 -5.89 -14.14
CA ASN A 22 -17.15 -6.29 -13.63
C ASN A 22 -17.48 -7.80 -13.78
N ALA A 23 -16.67 -8.55 -14.51
CA ALA A 23 -16.82 -10.01 -14.67
C ALA A 23 -15.99 -10.84 -13.66
N SER A 24 -15.15 -10.21 -12.84
CA SER A 24 -14.33 -10.91 -11.86
C SER A 24 -15.14 -11.22 -10.60
N LYS A 25 -15.19 -12.49 -10.21
CA LYS A 25 -15.76 -12.92 -8.92
C LYS A 25 -14.76 -12.80 -7.77
N GLU A 26 -13.57 -12.30 -8.02
CA GLU A 26 -12.53 -12.18 -7.01
C GLU A 26 -12.56 -10.79 -6.34
N SER A 27 -12.33 -10.77 -5.04
CA SER A 27 -12.23 -9.51 -4.30
C SER A 27 -11.11 -8.62 -4.84
N ILE A 28 -11.43 -7.35 -5.04
CA ILE A 28 -10.46 -6.33 -5.45
C ILE A 28 -9.72 -5.86 -4.19
N VAL A 29 -8.44 -6.14 -4.11
CA VAL A 29 -7.57 -5.79 -2.98
C VAL A 29 -6.52 -4.79 -3.45
N ILE A 30 -6.49 -3.59 -2.85
CA ILE A 30 -5.49 -2.58 -3.18
C ILE A 30 -4.50 -2.44 -2.03
N GLY A 31 -3.21 -2.65 -2.33
CA GLY A 31 -2.12 -2.42 -1.38
C GLY A 31 -1.83 -0.93 -1.26
N VAL A 32 -1.95 -0.37 -0.05
CA VAL A 32 -1.67 1.04 0.23
C VAL A 32 -0.58 1.13 1.28
N PRO A 33 0.65 1.57 0.94
CA PRO A 33 1.71 1.77 1.90
C PRO A 33 1.41 2.97 2.80
N VAL A 34 1.56 2.78 4.10
CA VAL A 34 1.41 3.81 5.13
C VAL A 34 2.77 4.05 5.79
N ASP A 35 3.25 5.28 5.73
CA ASP A 35 4.48 5.69 6.40
C ASP A 35 4.28 5.71 7.93
N LEU A 36 5.10 4.94 8.62
CA LEU A 36 5.04 4.80 10.07
C LEU A 36 5.83 5.87 10.82
N ARG A 37 6.70 6.63 10.14
CA ARG A 37 7.54 7.66 10.78
C ARG A 37 6.70 8.67 11.54
N LYS A 38 5.66 9.19 10.90
CA LYS A 38 4.74 10.16 11.51
C LYS A 38 3.90 9.58 12.66
N ILE A 39 3.65 8.27 12.63
CA ILE A 39 2.79 7.59 13.62
C ILE A 39 3.58 7.24 14.88
N PHE A 40 4.86 6.88 14.69
CA PHE A 40 5.76 6.48 15.77
C PHE A 40 6.81 7.52 16.14
N ASP A 41 6.71 8.73 15.53
CA ASP A 41 7.65 9.83 15.77
C ASP A 41 9.11 9.36 15.64
N ASN A 42 9.46 8.83 14.46
CA ASN A 42 10.75 8.22 14.20
C ASN A 42 11.39 8.83 12.95
N GLU A 43 12.65 9.25 13.05
CA GLU A 43 13.41 9.90 11.98
C GLU A 43 14.29 8.95 11.16
N THR A 44 13.99 7.65 11.16
CA THR A 44 14.79 6.68 10.40
C THR A 44 14.80 6.96 8.90
N THR A 45 15.95 6.82 8.26
CA THR A 45 16.12 6.86 6.80
C THR A 45 15.84 5.50 6.14
N ARG A 46 15.64 4.43 6.93
CA ARG A 46 15.30 3.10 6.42
C ARG A 46 13.84 3.04 6.01
N ASN A 47 13.50 2.06 5.17
CA ASN A 47 12.10 1.78 4.83
C ASN A 47 11.31 1.44 6.09
N PHE A 48 10.40 2.34 6.46
CA PHE A 48 9.56 2.21 7.65
C PHE A 48 8.10 2.45 7.28
N PHE A 49 7.53 1.47 6.60
CA PHE A 49 6.13 1.50 6.17
C PHE A 49 5.47 0.13 6.35
N ILE A 50 4.16 0.12 6.40
CA ILE A 50 3.33 -1.08 6.36
C ILE A 50 2.25 -0.89 5.30
N ASN A 51 1.95 -1.95 4.56
CA ASN A 51 0.82 -1.95 3.65
C ASN A 51 -0.48 -2.25 4.42
N ILE A 52 -1.47 -1.40 4.24
CA ILE A 52 -2.86 -1.72 4.53
C ILE A 52 -3.53 -2.18 3.24
N THR A 53 -4.56 -3.00 3.35
CA THR A 53 -5.15 -3.71 2.22
C THR A 53 -6.67 -3.58 2.22
N PRO A 54 -7.23 -2.38 1.95
CA PRO A 54 -8.66 -2.26 1.72
C PRO A 54 -9.08 -3.19 0.59
N SER A 55 -10.22 -3.86 0.75
CA SER A 55 -10.73 -4.81 -0.23
C SER A 55 -12.23 -4.65 -0.43
N ILE A 56 -12.68 -4.74 -1.68
CA ILE A 56 -14.09 -4.72 -2.04
C ILE A 56 -14.42 -6.03 -2.75
N ASP A 57 -15.51 -6.66 -2.34
CA ASP A 57 -16.02 -7.88 -2.96
C ASP A 57 -17.11 -7.51 -3.99
N PRO A 58 -16.85 -7.67 -5.30
CA PRO A 58 -17.80 -7.32 -6.34
C PRO A 58 -19.02 -8.26 -6.37
N THR A 59 -18.98 -9.40 -5.69
CA THR A 59 -20.11 -10.35 -5.65
C THR A 59 -21.26 -9.87 -4.77
N LEU A 60 -21.00 -8.85 -3.91
CA LEU A 60 -22.04 -8.28 -3.04
C LEU A 60 -22.98 -7.30 -3.75
N GLY A 61 -22.74 -7.00 -5.02
CA GLY A 61 -23.55 -6.10 -5.83
C GLY A 61 -22.80 -4.86 -6.30
N ASP A 62 -23.53 -3.94 -6.92
CA ASP A 62 -22.97 -2.69 -7.42
C ASP A 62 -22.69 -1.70 -6.29
N TYR A 63 -21.57 -1.01 -6.38
CA TYR A 63 -21.15 -0.01 -5.42
C TYR A 63 -21.22 1.39 -6.04
N THR A 64 -21.86 2.31 -5.34
CA THR A 64 -21.77 3.73 -5.65
C THR A 64 -20.45 4.31 -5.20
N LEU A 65 -20.03 5.43 -5.77
CA LEU A 65 -18.79 6.11 -5.36
C LEU A 65 -18.85 6.54 -3.87
N GLU A 66 -20.03 6.99 -3.41
CA GLU A 66 -20.28 7.40 -2.03
C GLU A 66 -20.08 6.24 -1.05
N GLU A 67 -20.58 5.07 -1.36
CA GLU A 67 -20.40 3.86 -0.54
C GLU A 67 -18.91 3.48 -0.45
N ILE A 68 -18.19 3.54 -1.56
CA ILE A 68 -16.75 3.27 -1.60
C ILE A 68 -15.99 4.30 -0.76
N ILE A 69 -16.32 5.60 -0.87
CA ILE A 69 -15.68 6.66 -0.06
C ILE A 69 -15.93 6.42 1.43
N LYS A 70 -17.15 6.09 1.81
CA LYS A 70 -17.51 5.78 3.20
C LYS A 70 -16.73 4.57 3.71
N TYR A 71 -16.68 3.50 2.92
CA TYR A 71 -15.91 2.29 3.24
C TYR A 71 -14.43 2.62 3.43
N VAL A 72 -13.80 3.31 2.48
CA VAL A 72 -12.38 3.67 2.54
C VAL A 72 -12.09 4.52 3.77
N ASN A 73 -12.92 5.53 4.07
CA ASN A 73 -12.75 6.36 5.27
C ASN A 73 -12.77 5.53 6.54
N THR A 74 -13.81 4.71 6.72
CA THR A 74 -13.98 3.84 7.89
C THR A 74 -12.85 2.82 8.02
N TYR A 75 -12.44 2.21 6.90
CA TYR A 75 -11.32 1.27 6.88
C TYR A 75 -10.02 1.91 7.36
N PHE A 76 -9.70 3.12 6.88
CA PHE A 76 -8.50 3.85 7.29
C PHE A 76 -8.55 4.24 8.76
N GLU A 77 -9.69 4.69 9.29
CA GLU A 77 -9.86 5.00 10.71
C GLU A 77 -9.60 3.78 11.60
N ILE A 78 -10.11 2.61 11.20
CA ILE A 78 -9.93 1.37 11.95
C ILE A 78 -8.49 0.85 11.83
N LYS A 79 -7.87 0.94 10.65
CA LYS A 79 -6.56 0.32 10.39
C LYS A 79 -5.37 1.21 10.70
N ILE A 80 -5.52 2.53 10.59
CA ILE A 80 -4.43 3.48 10.88
C ILE A 80 -4.45 3.85 12.36
N ASN A 81 -4.00 2.93 13.20
CA ASN A 81 -3.78 3.16 14.61
C ASN A 81 -2.57 2.39 15.14
N LYS A 82 -1.98 2.89 16.24
CA LYS A 82 -0.75 2.30 16.82
C LYS A 82 -0.91 0.83 17.18
N LYS A 83 -2.08 0.38 17.68
CA LYS A 83 -2.30 -1.01 18.10
C LYS A 83 -2.28 -1.97 16.92
N GLU A 84 -2.97 -1.64 15.83
CA GLU A 84 -2.97 -2.44 14.60
C GLU A 84 -1.58 -2.49 13.96
N PHE A 85 -0.81 -1.38 13.99
CA PHE A 85 0.54 -1.36 13.50
C PHE A 85 1.51 -2.18 14.37
N TYR A 86 1.43 -2.10 15.69
CA TYR A 86 2.21 -2.97 16.57
C TYR A 86 1.95 -4.46 16.29
N LYS A 87 0.68 -4.83 16.12
CA LYS A 87 0.28 -6.19 15.77
C LYS A 87 0.87 -6.63 14.41
N SER A 88 0.84 -5.76 13.42
CA SER A 88 1.39 -6.03 12.08
C SER A 88 2.91 -6.14 12.10
N ILE A 89 3.61 -5.23 12.80
CA ILE A 89 5.07 -5.29 13.01
C ILE A 89 5.45 -6.59 13.74
N TYR A 90 4.73 -6.93 14.82
CA TYR A 90 4.98 -8.17 15.56
C TYR A 90 4.84 -9.40 14.68
N LYS A 91 3.78 -9.48 13.87
CA LYS A 91 3.58 -10.58 12.91
C LYS A 91 4.70 -10.66 11.88
N ALA A 92 5.13 -9.52 11.32
CA ALA A 92 6.22 -9.45 10.35
C ALA A 92 7.57 -9.87 10.95
N MET A 93 7.81 -9.54 12.23
CA MET A 93 9.05 -9.88 12.93
C MET A 93 9.07 -11.31 13.50
N LYS A 94 7.92 -11.95 13.68
CA LYS A 94 7.81 -13.29 14.27
C LYS A 94 8.71 -14.33 13.59
N PRO A 95 8.79 -14.43 12.24
CA PRO A 95 9.70 -15.37 11.58
C PRO A 95 11.18 -15.09 11.86
N SER A 96 11.60 -13.82 11.88
CA SER A 96 12.99 -13.44 12.08
C SER A 96 13.47 -13.70 13.51
N ARG A 97 12.56 -13.77 14.50
CA ARG A 97 12.84 -14.10 15.89
C ARG A 97 12.98 -15.61 16.15
N ASN A 98 12.63 -16.44 15.17
CA ASN A 98 12.77 -17.88 15.31
C ASN A 98 14.25 -18.28 15.17
N LYS A 99 14.83 -18.78 16.25
CA LYS A 99 16.25 -19.20 16.31
C LYS A 99 16.59 -20.24 15.25
N LEU A 100 15.67 -21.15 14.92
CA LEU A 100 15.85 -22.17 13.88
C LEU A 100 16.04 -21.54 12.50
N ILE A 101 15.27 -20.50 12.18
CA ILE A 101 15.43 -19.74 10.93
C ILE A 101 16.75 -18.94 10.95
N GLY A 102 17.17 -18.49 12.13
CA GLY A 102 18.45 -17.79 12.31
C GLY A 102 19.67 -18.63 11.90
N VAL A 103 19.67 -19.91 12.26
CA VAL A 103 20.79 -20.86 12.01
C VAL A 103 20.89 -21.28 10.53
N VAL A 104 19.80 -21.18 9.74
CA VAL A 104 19.84 -21.55 8.32
C VAL A 104 20.81 -20.65 7.54
N PRO A 105 21.82 -21.22 6.84
CA PRO A 105 22.77 -20.45 6.04
C PRO A 105 22.11 -19.60 4.97
N TYR A 106 22.70 -18.44 4.65
CA TYR A 106 22.11 -17.48 3.71
C TYR A 106 21.89 -18.06 2.31
N PHE A 107 22.77 -18.92 1.81
CA PHE A 107 22.60 -19.53 0.49
C PHE A 107 21.36 -20.42 0.41
N VAL A 108 21.00 -21.09 1.50
CA VAL A 108 19.75 -21.87 1.60
C VAL A 108 18.55 -20.93 1.65
N LYS A 109 18.62 -19.87 2.47
CA LYS A 109 17.56 -18.86 2.52
C LYS A 109 17.30 -18.24 1.15
N ARG A 110 18.36 -17.91 0.40
CA ARG A 110 18.26 -17.32 -0.94
C ARG A 110 17.45 -18.19 -1.92
N LEU A 111 17.51 -19.51 -1.76
CA LEU A 111 16.77 -20.44 -2.64
C LEU A 111 15.24 -20.36 -2.39
N PHE A 112 14.82 -20.16 -1.12
CA PHE A 112 13.42 -20.15 -0.72
C PHE A 112 12.79 -18.75 -0.66
N LEU A 113 13.59 -17.69 -0.48
CA LEU A 113 13.11 -16.33 -0.36
C LEU A 113 12.23 -15.87 -1.55
N PRO A 114 12.55 -16.17 -2.83
CA PRO A 114 11.71 -15.79 -3.94
C PRO A 114 10.30 -16.40 -3.88
N PHE A 115 10.19 -17.67 -3.45
CA PHE A 115 8.91 -18.38 -3.30
C PHE A 115 8.09 -17.79 -2.14
N ILE A 116 8.76 -17.48 -1.02
CA ILE A 116 8.13 -16.84 0.14
C ILE A 116 7.65 -15.44 -0.24
N PHE A 117 8.47 -14.68 -0.95
CA PHE A 117 8.10 -13.34 -1.43
C PHE A 117 6.93 -13.39 -2.42
N ASP A 118 6.95 -14.32 -3.37
CA ASP A 118 5.85 -14.50 -4.33
C ASP A 118 4.54 -14.90 -3.61
N TYR A 119 4.63 -15.78 -2.61
CA TYR A 119 3.46 -16.26 -1.88
C TYR A 119 2.87 -15.22 -0.90
N TYR A 120 3.72 -14.53 -0.14
CA TYR A 120 3.28 -13.60 0.91
C TYR A 120 3.29 -12.13 0.47
N GLY A 121 4.06 -11.78 -0.56
CA GLY A 121 4.24 -10.39 -0.99
C GLY A 121 3.18 -9.90 -1.95
N GLU A 122 3.02 -10.56 -3.10
CA GLU A 122 2.21 -10.03 -4.20
C GLU A 122 0.89 -10.75 -4.44
N ARG A 123 0.71 -11.98 -3.95
CA ARG A 123 -0.54 -12.75 -4.16
C ARG A 123 -1.76 -12.12 -3.50
N GLY A 124 -1.56 -11.30 -2.49
CA GLY A 124 -2.64 -10.66 -1.75
C GLY A 124 -3.19 -9.38 -2.37
N TYR A 125 -2.62 -8.89 -3.51
CA TYR A 125 -3.01 -7.60 -4.09
C TYR A 125 -3.46 -7.73 -5.52
N THR A 126 -4.62 -7.13 -5.83
CA THR A 126 -5.06 -6.91 -7.21
C THR A 126 -4.27 -5.76 -7.82
N SER A 127 -3.99 -4.72 -7.03
CA SER A 127 -3.31 -3.51 -7.46
C SER A 127 -2.59 -2.81 -6.30
N GLY A 128 -1.82 -1.77 -6.61
CA GLY A 128 -1.16 -0.89 -5.63
C GLY A 128 -1.52 0.58 -5.84
N PHE A 129 -1.72 1.28 -4.74
CA PHE A 129 -1.93 2.72 -4.72
C PHE A 129 -0.96 3.36 -3.72
N SER A 130 0.03 4.10 -4.21
CA SER A 130 1.04 4.76 -3.39
C SER A 130 0.91 6.27 -3.46
N ASN A 131 0.79 6.92 -2.32
CA ASN A 131 0.78 8.36 -2.19
C ASN A 131 1.99 8.82 -1.39
N LEU A 132 2.91 9.52 -2.03
CA LEU A 132 4.10 10.10 -1.39
C LEU A 132 3.79 11.42 -0.65
N GLY A 133 2.60 12.00 -0.88
CA GLY A 133 2.26 13.33 -0.36
C GLY A 133 2.99 14.44 -1.09
N ASP A 134 3.10 15.60 -0.45
CA ASP A 134 3.76 16.77 -1.02
C ASP A 134 5.27 16.65 -0.83
N VAL A 135 6.00 16.78 -1.93
CA VAL A 135 7.46 16.83 -1.92
C VAL A 135 7.87 18.28 -1.63
N LYS A 136 8.62 18.42 -0.53
CA LYS A 136 9.27 19.68 -0.20
C LYS A 136 10.63 19.72 -0.86
N ILE A 137 10.84 20.69 -1.73
CA ILE A 137 12.11 20.96 -2.40
C ILE A 137 12.65 22.25 -1.83
N ASP A 138 13.95 22.33 -1.65
CA ASP A 138 14.64 23.55 -1.24
C ASP A 138 14.40 24.63 -2.29
N ASP A 139 14.09 25.85 -1.84
CA ASP A 139 13.79 27.01 -2.72
C ASP A 139 14.90 27.28 -3.75
N GLU A 140 16.15 26.99 -3.39
CA GLU A 140 17.28 27.11 -4.31
C GLU A 140 17.23 26.09 -5.46
N MET A 141 16.62 24.94 -5.25
CA MET A 141 16.50 23.84 -6.21
C MET A 141 15.27 23.96 -7.10
N VAL A 142 14.19 24.60 -6.62
CA VAL A 142 12.90 24.72 -7.34
C VAL A 142 13.09 25.27 -8.75
N LYS A 143 13.95 26.29 -8.94
CA LYS A 143 14.22 26.92 -10.24
C LYS A 143 14.84 26.00 -11.29
N TYR A 144 15.37 24.83 -10.89
CA TYR A 144 15.98 23.84 -11.79
C TYR A 144 15.10 22.64 -12.04
N ILE A 145 13.94 22.55 -11.38
CA ILE A 145 13.05 21.40 -11.45
C ILE A 145 11.74 21.81 -12.13
N GLU A 146 11.56 21.37 -13.36
CA GLU A 146 10.36 21.66 -14.13
C GLU A 146 9.21 20.70 -13.77
N LYS A 147 9.53 19.42 -13.47
CA LYS A 147 8.54 18.36 -13.23
C LYS A 147 9.10 17.27 -12.34
N ILE A 148 8.24 16.74 -11.47
CA ILE A 148 8.53 15.53 -10.69
C ILE A 148 7.52 14.46 -11.04
N GLU A 149 8.00 13.27 -11.32
CA GLU A 149 7.16 12.11 -11.59
C GLU A 149 7.48 10.97 -10.62
N PHE A 150 6.45 10.31 -10.14
CA PHE A 150 6.57 9.10 -9.34
C PHE A 150 6.03 7.90 -10.12
N ILE A 151 6.93 7.05 -10.58
CA ILE A 151 6.59 5.86 -11.36
C ILE A 151 6.82 4.62 -10.48
N PRO A 152 5.75 3.95 -10.01
CA PRO A 152 5.88 2.71 -9.26
C PRO A 152 6.52 1.61 -10.11
N PRO A 153 7.40 0.75 -9.54
CA PRO A 153 8.04 -0.31 -10.30
C PRO A 153 7.01 -1.32 -10.82
N PRO A 154 7.22 -1.87 -12.02
CA PRO A 154 6.35 -2.91 -12.57
C PRO A 154 6.41 -4.17 -11.71
N SER A 155 5.33 -4.94 -11.73
CA SER A 155 5.21 -6.21 -11.03
C SER A 155 4.56 -7.25 -11.94
N LYS A 156 4.98 -8.51 -11.81
CA LYS A 156 4.42 -9.60 -12.62
C LYS A 156 2.93 -9.84 -12.33
N ARG A 157 2.48 -9.58 -11.12
CA ARG A 157 1.10 -9.85 -10.66
C ARG A 157 0.21 -8.62 -10.62
N CYS A 158 0.73 -7.49 -10.16
CA CYS A 158 0.01 -6.22 -10.17
C CYS A 158 0.19 -5.52 -11.51
N LYS A 159 -0.75 -5.74 -12.42
CA LYS A 159 -0.70 -5.19 -13.79
C LYS A 159 -0.84 -3.67 -13.84
N ALA A 160 -1.53 -3.08 -12.87
CA ALA A 160 -1.71 -1.64 -12.75
C ALA A 160 -1.32 -1.18 -11.34
N LYS A 161 -0.57 -0.10 -11.24
CA LYS A 161 -0.22 0.58 -9.98
C LYS A 161 -0.36 2.08 -10.18
N ILE A 162 -0.90 2.75 -9.19
CA ILE A 162 -0.98 4.22 -9.19
C ILE A 162 0.06 4.78 -8.22
N GLY A 163 0.87 5.71 -8.74
CA GLY A 163 1.72 6.60 -7.95
C GLY A 163 1.13 8.00 -7.93
N MET A 164 1.08 8.60 -6.74
CA MET A 164 0.61 9.95 -6.53
C MET A 164 1.68 10.75 -5.81
N ILE A 165 1.92 11.96 -6.28
CA ILE A 165 2.87 12.90 -5.71
C ILE A 165 2.30 14.30 -5.83
N GLY A 166 2.38 15.11 -4.77
CA GLY A 166 2.11 16.54 -4.79
C GLY A 166 3.40 17.32 -5.01
N TYR A 167 3.35 18.32 -5.87
CA TYR A 167 4.43 19.29 -6.09
C TYR A 167 3.82 20.67 -6.26
N ASN A 168 4.24 21.62 -5.44
CA ASN A 168 3.86 23.04 -5.50
C ASN A 168 5.05 23.86 -5.95
#